data_f454e6ba4ad22fb3ecf6204e7a7bb2ee
#
_entry.id   f454e6ba4ad22fb3ecf6204e7a7bb2ee
#
_cell.length_a   1.000
_cell.length_b   1.000
_cell.length_c   1.000
_cell.angle_alpha   90.00
_cell.angle_beta   90.00
_cell.angle_gamma   90.00
#
_symmetry.space_group_name_H-M   'P 1'
#
loop_
_entity.id
_entity.type
_entity.pdbx_description
1 polymer ?
#
loop_
_entity_poly.entity_id
_entity_poly.type
_entity_poly.pdbx_seq_one_letter_code
_entity_poly.pdbx_strand_id
1 'polypeptide(L)'
;TLEQGHHKTNSAGVIFAMTLDDAPPPQWPASRRRSSRKPEAEPVWITQLKHAADQFLVRRGKGNTVIAGYHWFGDWGRDTMISLPGLCLATKRFAEAASILKTWAQFVSQGMLPNHFPDTGNRPEYNTVDAALWYVHAMDRYDEATGDLKLVRYLWPVLEDMIGWHLRGTRYHIHADPTDGLLHAGEPGMAVTWMDAKIGDRVVTPRIGKPVEINALWINALRVMDVLVSQEIAVPAHDYIKLAERATTSFERYWNPDTGC
;
A
#
# COMPACT_ATOMS: atom_id res chain seq x y z
N THR A 1 -0.77 32.28 -11.28
CA THR A 1 -0.76 31.88 -12.70
C THR A 1 0.42 30.95 -12.92
N LEU A 2 0.16 29.67 -12.95
CA LEU A 2 1.12 28.63 -13.36
C LEU A 2 0.85 28.37 -14.84
N GLU A 3 1.83 28.62 -15.67
CA GLU A 3 1.76 28.33 -17.11
C GLU A 3 1.78 26.83 -17.35
N GLN A 4 0.81 26.34 -18.14
CA GLN A 4 0.69 24.96 -18.58
C GLN A 4 1.70 24.67 -19.68
N GLY A 5 2.75 23.91 -19.33
CA GLY A 5 3.59 23.23 -20.32
C GLY A 5 2.93 21.96 -20.81
N HIS A 6 2.42 21.94 -22.04
CA HIS A 6 1.91 20.74 -22.68
C HIS A 6 3.06 19.80 -23.10
N HIS A 7 3.36 18.79 -22.32
CA HIS A 7 4.12 17.62 -22.79
C HIS A 7 3.18 16.43 -23.00
N LYS A 8 3.02 16.06 -24.29
CA LYS A 8 2.32 14.82 -24.67
C LYS A 8 3.22 13.62 -24.37
N THR A 9 2.93 12.91 -23.31
CA THR A 9 3.53 11.59 -23.05
C THR A 9 2.49 10.51 -23.24
N ASN A 10 2.79 9.55 -24.12
CA ASN A 10 2.03 8.32 -24.32
C ASN A 10 2.52 7.27 -23.30
N SER A 11 2.16 7.42 -22.05
CA SER A 11 2.28 6.40 -21.03
C SER A 11 1.06 6.49 -20.14
N ALA A 12 0.49 5.34 -19.76
CA ALA A 12 -0.56 5.28 -18.77
C ALA A 12 0.02 5.77 -17.44
N GLY A 13 -0.19 7.01 -17.13
CA GLY A 13 0.17 7.63 -15.87
C GLY A 13 -1.09 7.84 -15.05
N VAL A 14 -1.03 7.55 -13.76
CA VAL A 14 -2.07 7.96 -12.82
C VAL A 14 -1.97 9.48 -12.68
N ILE A 15 -2.98 10.20 -13.13
CA ILE A 15 -3.08 11.65 -12.95
C ILE A 15 -4.03 11.89 -11.77
N PHE A 16 -3.49 12.46 -10.69
CA PHE A 16 -4.33 13.05 -9.65
C PHE A 16 -4.75 14.44 -10.10
N ALA A 17 -6.03 14.61 -10.42
CA ALA A 17 -6.61 15.93 -10.67
C ALA A 17 -7.46 16.31 -9.44
N MET A 18 -7.09 17.40 -8.76
CA MET A 18 -7.98 18.08 -7.83
C MET A 18 -8.69 19.20 -8.59
N THR A 19 -10.01 19.16 -8.67
CA THR A 19 -10.82 20.27 -9.15
C THR A 19 -11.41 20.99 -7.95
N LEU A 20 -11.26 22.30 -7.89
CA LEU A 20 -11.85 23.17 -6.85
C LEU A 20 -13.24 23.66 -7.20
N ASP A 21 -13.81 23.25 -8.33
CA ASP A 21 -15.11 23.66 -8.82
C ASP A 21 -16.01 22.45 -9.09
N ASP A 22 -17.33 22.63 -8.99
CA ASP A 22 -18.38 21.64 -9.27
C ASP A 22 -18.46 21.21 -10.76
N ALA A 23 -17.37 21.27 -11.49
CA ALA A 23 -17.32 20.84 -12.88
C ALA A 23 -17.33 19.30 -12.96
N PRO A 24 -18.11 18.70 -13.86
CA PRO A 24 -18.09 17.27 -14.06
C PRO A 24 -16.69 16.80 -14.46
N PRO A 25 -16.26 15.60 -14.05
CA PRO A 25 -14.93 15.10 -14.37
C PRO A 25 -14.70 15.08 -15.88
N PRO A 26 -13.49 15.40 -16.36
CA PRO A 26 -13.18 15.42 -17.78
C PRO A 26 -13.46 14.07 -18.41
N GLN A 27 -14.27 14.04 -19.47
CA GLN A 27 -14.51 12.84 -20.24
C GLN A 27 -13.24 12.48 -21.02
N TRP A 28 -12.68 11.31 -20.73
CA TRP A 28 -11.54 10.78 -21.47
C TRP A 28 -11.97 10.38 -22.87
N PRO A 29 -11.24 10.77 -23.91
CA PRO A 29 -11.54 10.28 -25.27
C PRO A 29 -11.31 8.78 -25.32
N ALA A 30 -12.34 8.04 -25.76
CA ALA A 30 -12.26 6.61 -26.01
C ALA A 30 -11.04 6.29 -26.90
N SER A 31 -10.30 5.27 -26.49
CA SER A 31 -9.16 4.62 -27.14
C SER A 31 -8.65 5.25 -28.44
N ARG A 32 -7.51 5.93 -28.39
CA ARG A 32 -6.75 6.27 -29.60
C ARG A 32 -6.26 4.97 -30.25
N ARG A 33 -6.65 4.73 -31.50
CA ARG A 33 -6.08 3.71 -32.39
C ARG A 33 -4.56 3.74 -32.28
N ARG A 34 -3.94 2.58 -32.02
CA ARG A 34 -2.48 2.40 -32.10
C ARG A 34 -1.99 2.94 -33.44
N SER A 35 -1.31 4.06 -33.42
CA SER A 35 -0.56 4.52 -34.59
C SER A 35 0.67 3.62 -34.74
N SER A 36 0.93 3.17 -35.96
CA SER A 36 2.10 2.38 -36.34
C SER A 36 3.40 3.24 -36.36
N ARG A 37 3.61 4.10 -35.37
CA ARG A 37 4.88 4.81 -35.23
C ARG A 37 5.94 3.86 -34.73
N LYS A 38 7.11 3.84 -35.40
CA LYS A 38 8.34 3.23 -34.87
C LYS A 38 8.52 3.69 -33.40
N PRO A 39 8.92 2.80 -32.50
CA PRO A 39 9.18 3.21 -31.11
C PRO A 39 10.19 4.36 -31.13
N GLU A 40 9.75 5.51 -30.69
CA GLU A 40 10.60 6.66 -30.46
C GLU A 40 11.61 6.26 -29.37
N ALA A 41 12.88 6.60 -29.54
CA ALA A 41 13.90 6.24 -28.56
C ALA A 41 13.47 6.73 -27.17
N GLU A 42 13.63 5.86 -26.16
CA GLU A 42 13.24 6.20 -24.78
C GLU A 42 14.00 7.45 -24.32
N PRO A 43 13.32 8.48 -23.77
CA PRO A 43 13.98 9.69 -23.29
C PRO A 43 15.07 9.35 -22.25
N VAL A 44 16.21 10.04 -22.32
CA VAL A 44 17.38 9.80 -21.44
C VAL A 44 16.99 9.83 -19.94
N TRP A 45 16.10 10.75 -19.56
CA TRP A 45 15.67 10.86 -18.15
C TRP A 45 14.89 9.64 -17.65
N ILE A 46 14.13 8.94 -18.53
CA ILE A 46 13.46 7.66 -18.15
C ILE A 46 14.51 6.59 -17.88
N THR A 47 15.52 6.49 -18.73
CA THR A 47 16.63 5.56 -18.52
C THR A 47 17.35 5.83 -17.20
N GLN A 48 17.59 7.11 -16.88
CA GLN A 48 18.20 7.53 -15.62
C GLN A 48 17.33 7.17 -14.42
N LEU A 49 16.01 7.37 -14.49
CA LEU A 49 15.09 6.96 -13.42
C LEU A 49 15.05 5.44 -13.22
N LYS A 50 15.12 4.66 -14.29
CA LYS A 50 15.22 3.19 -14.20
C LYS A 50 16.51 2.76 -13.51
N HIS A 51 17.65 3.38 -13.83
CA HIS A 51 18.91 3.11 -13.15
C HIS A 51 18.88 3.54 -11.68
N ALA A 52 18.22 4.64 -11.35
CA ALA A 52 18.02 5.04 -9.96
C ALA A 52 17.15 4.02 -9.21
N ALA A 53 16.07 3.54 -9.82
CA ALA A 53 15.22 2.50 -9.24
C ALA A 53 15.99 1.19 -8.96
N ASP A 54 16.95 0.83 -9.82
CA ASP A 54 17.81 -0.35 -9.63
C ASP A 54 18.55 -0.33 -8.30
N GLN A 55 18.95 0.84 -7.85
CA GLN A 55 19.78 1.01 -6.65
C GLN A 55 19.01 0.69 -5.37
N PHE A 56 17.68 0.81 -5.38
CA PHE A 56 16.82 0.52 -4.22
C PHE A 56 16.47 -0.96 -4.08
N LEU A 57 16.66 -1.75 -5.14
CA LEU A 57 16.38 -3.19 -5.12
C LEU A 57 17.60 -3.96 -4.66
N VAL A 58 17.51 -4.58 -3.49
CA VAL A 58 18.64 -5.28 -2.87
C VAL A 58 18.26 -6.71 -2.49
N ARG A 59 19.27 -7.54 -2.22
CA ARG A 59 19.07 -8.92 -1.75
C ARG A 59 18.83 -8.96 -0.25
N ARG A 60 17.85 -9.79 0.16
CA ARG A 60 17.66 -10.22 1.55
C ARG A 60 17.64 -11.76 1.60
N GLY A 61 18.70 -12.35 2.12
CA GLY A 61 18.85 -13.82 2.12
C GLY A 61 18.77 -14.39 0.70
N LYS A 62 17.77 -15.24 0.45
CA LYS A 62 17.51 -15.83 -0.87
C LYS A 62 16.49 -15.03 -1.70
N GLY A 63 15.89 -13.99 -1.15
CA GLY A 63 14.90 -13.15 -1.79
C GLY A 63 15.39 -11.73 -2.07
N ASN A 64 14.47 -10.85 -2.37
CA ASN A 64 14.70 -9.44 -2.65
C ASN A 64 13.93 -8.58 -1.67
N THR A 65 14.39 -7.35 -1.48
CA THR A 65 13.72 -6.30 -0.71
C THR A 65 14.02 -4.94 -1.32
N VAL A 66 13.44 -3.89 -0.74
CA VAL A 66 13.71 -2.49 -1.08
C VAL A 66 14.38 -1.81 0.10
N ILE A 67 15.46 -1.09 -0.16
CA ILE A 67 16.08 -0.18 0.79
C ILE A 67 15.28 1.12 0.85
N ALA A 68 14.95 1.62 2.05
CA ALA A 68 14.15 2.83 2.22
C ALA A 68 14.94 4.10 1.86
N GLY A 69 16.25 4.08 1.97
CA GLY A 69 17.11 5.18 1.54
C GLY A 69 18.58 5.02 1.91
N TYR A 70 19.44 5.41 1.00
CA TYR A 70 20.88 5.50 1.23
C TYR A 70 21.19 6.74 2.07
N HIS A 71 22.12 6.71 3.00
CA HIS A 71 23.04 5.61 3.36
C HIS A 71 22.62 4.95 4.69
N TRP A 72 21.56 5.43 5.32
CA TRP A 72 21.24 5.16 6.73
C TRP A 72 20.09 4.18 6.93
N PHE A 73 19.23 4.02 5.92
CA PHE A 73 18.04 3.21 6.07
C PHE A 73 18.24 1.83 5.45
N GLY A 74 17.90 0.80 6.24
CA GLY A 74 17.76 -0.56 5.76
C GLY A 74 16.44 -0.77 5.00
N ASP A 75 15.89 -1.95 5.08
CA ASP A 75 14.59 -2.28 4.50
C ASP A 75 13.46 -2.07 5.53
N TRP A 76 12.53 -1.24 5.13
CA TRP A 76 11.37 -0.86 5.91
C TRP A 76 10.10 -1.34 5.22
N GLY A 77 9.16 -1.93 6.01
CA GLY A 77 7.96 -2.56 5.46
C GLY A 77 7.04 -1.58 4.75
N ARG A 78 6.72 -0.47 5.38
CA ARG A 78 5.91 0.59 4.79
C ARG A 78 6.51 1.08 3.48
N ASP A 79 7.78 1.45 3.51
CA ASP A 79 8.51 2.00 2.36
C ASP A 79 8.59 1.00 1.21
N THR A 80 8.88 -0.27 1.52
CA THR A 80 8.91 -1.34 0.53
C THR A 80 7.56 -1.50 -0.17
N MET A 81 6.47 -1.56 0.58
CA MET A 81 5.14 -1.82 0.01
C MET A 81 4.59 -0.62 -0.77
N ILE A 82 4.82 0.60 -0.31
CA ILE A 82 4.43 1.83 -1.03
C ILE A 82 5.22 1.98 -2.33
N SER A 83 6.52 1.69 -2.31
CA SER A 83 7.40 1.91 -3.46
C SER A 83 7.39 0.77 -4.49
N LEU A 84 6.97 -0.45 -4.12
CA LEU A 84 6.97 -1.63 -4.98
C LEU A 84 6.27 -1.40 -6.33
N PRO A 85 5.08 -0.78 -6.43
CA PRO A 85 4.46 -0.51 -7.72
C PRO A 85 5.33 0.34 -8.64
N GLY A 86 5.96 1.39 -8.12
CA GLY A 86 6.84 2.26 -8.89
C GLY A 86 8.16 1.59 -9.26
N LEU A 87 8.84 0.99 -8.30
CA LEU A 87 10.17 0.40 -8.51
C LEU A 87 10.14 -0.89 -9.33
N CYS A 88 9.09 -1.71 -9.15
CA CYS A 88 9.02 -3.02 -9.78
C CYS A 88 7.98 -3.13 -10.89
N LEU A 89 6.72 -2.72 -10.65
CA LEU A 89 5.66 -2.97 -11.63
C LEU A 89 5.75 -2.02 -12.82
N ALA A 90 5.95 -0.72 -12.59
CA ALA A 90 6.14 0.26 -13.65
C ALA A 90 7.39 -0.03 -14.52
N THR A 91 8.41 -0.65 -13.94
CA THR A 91 9.65 -1.06 -14.63
C THR A 91 9.59 -2.48 -15.18
N LYS A 92 8.45 -3.19 -15.01
CA LYS A 92 8.20 -4.58 -15.45
C LYS A 92 9.10 -5.62 -14.79
N ARG A 93 9.55 -5.37 -13.57
CA ARG A 93 10.33 -6.30 -12.75
C ARG A 93 9.40 -7.18 -11.92
N PHE A 94 8.55 -7.91 -12.58
CA PHE A 94 7.52 -8.74 -11.93
C PHE A 94 8.09 -9.88 -11.08
N ALA A 95 9.23 -10.44 -11.50
CA ALA A 95 9.89 -11.49 -10.74
C ALA A 95 10.43 -10.97 -9.40
N GLU A 96 11.05 -9.79 -9.41
CA GLU A 96 11.52 -9.11 -8.21
C GLU A 96 10.36 -8.72 -7.30
N ALA A 97 9.27 -8.17 -7.86
CA ALA A 97 8.05 -7.87 -7.10
C ALA A 97 7.50 -9.12 -6.39
N ALA A 98 7.36 -10.23 -7.13
CA ALA A 98 6.93 -11.51 -6.56
C ALA A 98 7.87 -12.01 -5.45
N SER A 99 9.18 -11.86 -5.65
CA SER A 99 10.21 -12.22 -4.65
C SER A 99 10.07 -11.38 -3.39
N ILE A 100 9.87 -10.06 -3.53
CA ILE A 100 9.68 -9.14 -2.40
C ILE A 100 8.42 -9.52 -1.61
N LEU A 101 7.28 -9.69 -2.28
CA LEU A 101 6.03 -10.07 -1.64
C LEU A 101 6.16 -11.40 -0.87
N LYS A 102 6.80 -12.41 -1.48
CA LYS A 102 7.08 -13.69 -0.80
C LYS A 102 8.02 -13.55 0.39
N THR A 103 9.04 -12.71 0.27
CA THR A 103 10.02 -12.49 1.33
C THR A 103 9.34 -11.87 2.55
N TRP A 104 8.58 -10.81 2.36
CA TRP A 104 7.90 -10.12 3.46
C TRP A 104 6.77 -10.95 4.09
N ALA A 105 6.08 -11.76 3.31
CA ALA A 105 5.04 -12.68 3.82
C ALA A 105 5.55 -13.64 4.90
N GLN A 106 6.81 -14.05 4.83
CA GLN A 106 7.43 -14.96 5.80
C GLN A 106 7.61 -14.34 7.19
N PHE A 107 7.55 -13.01 7.28
CA PHE A 107 7.76 -12.26 8.52
C PHE A 107 6.47 -11.69 9.09
N VAL A 108 5.32 -12.01 8.51
CA VAL A 108 4.04 -11.61 9.09
C VAL A 108 3.85 -12.29 10.43
N SER A 109 3.48 -11.52 11.43
CA SER A 109 3.28 -12.02 12.80
C SER A 109 2.07 -11.37 13.44
N GLN A 110 1.08 -12.17 13.81
CA GLN A 110 -0.20 -11.70 14.34
C GLN A 110 -0.84 -10.62 13.45
N GLY A 111 -0.86 -10.87 12.14
CA GLY A 111 -1.44 -9.96 11.15
C GLY A 111 -0.64 -8.69 10.86
N MET A 112 0.47 -8.46 11.53
CA MET A 112 1.32 -7.29 11.31
C MET A 112 2.51 -7.62 10.40
N LEU A 113 2.84 -6.70 9.51
CA LEU A 113 4.09 -6.70 8.77
C LEU A 113 5.16 -5.98 9.58
N PRO A 114 6.43 -6.42 9.58
CA PRO A 114 7.49 -5.66 10.23
C PRO A 114 7.60 -4.25 9.67
N ASN A 115 7.79 -3.27 10.55
CA ASN A 115 8.13 -1.92 10.13
C ASN A 115 9.60 -1.83 9.69
N HIS A 116 10.48 -2.52 10.42
CA HIS A 116 11.92 -2.47 10.19
C HIS A 116 12.59 -3.81 10.52
N PHE A 117 13.62 -4.14 9.75
CA PHE A 117 14.57 -5.21 10.08
C PHE A 117 15.86 -4.58 10.59
N PRO A 118 16.20 -4.74 11.87
CA PRO A 118 17.44 -4.21 12.42
C PRO A 118 18.66 -4.80 11.70
N ASP A 119 19.70 -3.98 11.47
CA ASP A 119 20.95 -4.40 10.85
C ASP A 119 21.73 -5.39 11.74
N THR A 120 21.62 -5.20 13.06
CA THR A 120 22.20 -6.05 14.09
C THR A 120 21.11 -6.56 15.03
N GLY A 121 21.04 -7.86 15.16
CA GLY A 121 19.97 -8.49 15.95
C GLY A 121 18.93 -9.12 15.04
N ASN A 122 18.24 -10.15 15.54
CA ASN A 122 17.45 -11.04 14.71
C ASN A 122 15.93 -10.86 14.85
N ARG A 123 15.46 -9.79 15.47
CA ARG A 123 14.02 -9.61 15.71
C ARG A 123 13.47 -8.42 14.94
N PRO A 124 12.57 -8.69 13.98
CA PRO A 124 11.84 -7.63 13.28
C PRO A 124 11.03 -6.78 14.25
N GLU A 125 10.89 -5.49 13.96
CA GLU A 125 10.08 -4.56 14.75
C GLU A 125 8.67 -4.46 14.17
N TYR A 126 7.65 -4.69 15.02
CA TYR A 126 6.23 -4.71 14.62
C TYR A 126 5.47 -3.52 15.19
N ASN A 127 5.94 -2.31 14.96
CA ASN A 127 5.37 -1.07 15.49
C ASN A 127 4.65 -0.23 14.43
N THR A 128 3.97 -0.88 13.49
CA THR A 128 3.26 -0.19 12.40
C THR A 128 1.92 -0.85 12.11
N VAL A 129 0.87 -0.05 11.97
CA VAL A 129 -0.47 -0.52 11.59
C VAL A 129 -0.66 -0.53 10.07
N ASP A 130 0.00 0.38 9.37
CA ASP A 130 -0.24 0.60 7.94
C ASP A 130 0.57 -0.32 7.02
N ALA A 131 1.71 -0.84 7.44
CA ALA A 131 2.55 -1.68 6.59
C ALA A 131 1.83 -2.94 6.09
N ALA A 132 1.01 -3.59 6.93
CA ALA A 132 0.20 -4.74 6.52
C ALA A 132 -0.89 -4.33 5.51
N LEU A 133 -1.52 -3.18 5.69
CA LEU A 133 -2.52 -2.66 4.77
C LEU A 133 -1.91 -2.25 3.42
N TRP A 134 -0.71 -1.67 3.44
CA TRP A 134 0.07 -1.41 2.23
C TRP A 134 0.53 -2.69 1.52
N TYR A 135 0.78 -3.77 2.27
CA TYR A 135 1.07 -5.07 1.67
C TYR A 135 -0.12 -5.61 0.86
N VAL A 136 -1.34 -5.51 1.40
CA VAL A 136 -2.56 -5.88 0.66
C VAL A 136 -2.71 -5.03 -0.60
N HIS A 137 -2.47 -3.72 -0.50
CA HIS A 137 -2.49 -2.83 -1.67
C HIS A 137 -1.41 -3.20 -2.70
N ALA A 138 -0.18 -3.49 -2.27
CA ALA A 138 0.90 -3.89 -3.18
C ALA A 138 0.57 -5.21 -3.90
N MET A 139 -0.11 -6.14 -3.21
CA MET A 139 -0.58 -7.39 -3.80
C MET A 139 -1.64 -7.16 -4.87
N ASP A 140 -2.59 -6.28 -4.62
CA ASP A 140 -3.61 -5.85 -5.59
C ASP A 140 -2.96 -5.23 -6.84
N ARG A 141 -2.01 -4.31 -6.66
CA ARG A 141 -1.27 -3.71 -7.79
C ARG A 141 -0.46 -4.74 -8.58
N TYR A 142 0.10 -5.74 -7.89
CA TYR A 142 0.81 -6.84 -8.53
C TYR A 142 -0.15 -7.69 -9.38
N ASP A 143 -1.29 -8.08 -8.83
CA ASP A 143 -2.31 -8.84 -9.55
C ASP A 143 -2.80 -8.09 -10.79
N GLU A 144 -3.15 -6.82 -10.64
CA GLU A 144 -3.58 -5.97 -11.77
C GLU A 144 -2.52 -5.87 -12.87
N ALA A 145 -1.24 -5.79 -12.51
CA ALA A 145 -0.14 -5.66 -13.46
C ALA A 145 0.24 -6.97 -14.17
N THR A 146 -0.01 -8.11 -13.53
CA THR A 146 0.52 -9.41 -13.99
C THR A 146 -0.54 -10.45 -14.30
N GLY A 147 -1.69 -10.42 -13.63
CA GLY A 147 -2.68 -11.49 -13.65
C GLY A 147 -2.16 -12.82 -13.07
N ASP A 148 -1.13 -12.79 -12.23
CA ASP A 148 -0.51 -13.99 -11.65
C ASP A 148 -1.32 -14.55 -10.48
N LEU A 149 -2.46 -15.15 -10.77
CA LEU A 149 -3.31 -15.79 -9.78
C LEU A 149 -2.60 -16.92 -9.00
N LYS A 150 -1.48 -17.45 -9.49
CA LYS A 150 -0.72 -18.47 -8.74
C LYS A 150 -0.06 -17.86 -7.52
N LEU A 151 0.55 -16.68 -7.67
CA LEU A 151 1.12 -15.97 -6.54
C LEU A 151 0.03 -15.52 -5.56
N VAL A 152 -1.08 -14.99 -6.08
CA VAL A 152 -2.20 -14.56 -5.24
C VAL A 152 -2.73 -15.74 -4.39
N ARG A 153 -3.00 -16.90 -5.00
CA ARG A 153 -3.40 -18.11 -4.27
C ARG A 153 -2.38 -18.56 -3.23
N TYR A 154 -1.10 -18.47 -3.56
CA TYR A 154 -0.02 -18.84 -2.63
C TYR A 154 0.02 -17.93 -1.40
N LEU A 155 -0.22 -16.63 -1.59
CA LEU A 155 -0.18 -15.62 -0.53
C LEU A 155 -1.54 -15.38 0.15
N TRP A 156 -2.63 -15.92 -0.40
CA TRP A 156 -3.98 -15.77 0.15
C TRP A 156 -4.07 -16.07 1.66
N PRO A 157 -3.52 -17.19 2.18
CA PRO A 157 -3.60 -17.47 3.61
C PRO A 157 -2.96 -16.38 4.48
N VAL A 158 -1.92 -15.72 3.98
CA VAL A 158 -1.25 -14.62 4.68
C VAL A 158 -2.12 -13.37 4.69
N LEU A 159 -2.73 -13.03 3.54
CA LEU A 159 -3.65 -11.89 3.43
C LEU A 159 -4.86 -12.09 4.35
N GLU A 160 -5.43 -13.28 4.34
CA GLU A 160 -6.58 -13.62 5.18
C GLU A 160 -6.23 -13.61 6.68
N ASP A 161 -5.06 -14.10 7.06
CA ASP A 161 -4.56 -14.02 8.44
C ASP A 161 -4.36 -12.57 8.88
N MET A 162 -3.80 -11.70 8.01
CA MET A 162 -3.68 -10.27 8.27
C MET A 162 -5.03 -9.65 8.61
N ILE A 163 -6.03 -9.81 7.75
CA ILE A 163 -7.37 -9.26 7.99
C ILE A 163 -8.01 -9.88 9.23
N GLY A 164 -7.89 -11.18 9.40
CA GLY A 164 -8.42 -11.89 10.56
C GLY A 164 -7.87 -11.37 11.89
N TRP A 165 -6.60 -11.04 11.97
CA TRP A 165 -6.00 -10.43 13.15
C TRP A 165 -6.50 -9.01 13.40
N HIS A 166 -6.65 -8.20 12.35
CA HIS A 166 -7.21 -6.87 12.48
C HIS A 166 -8.69 -6.89 12.94
N LEU A 167 -9.44 -7.92 12.58
CA LEU A 167 -10.81 -8.11 13.08
C LEU A 167 -10.85 -8.56 14.54
N ARG A 168 -9.99 -9.50 14.95
CA ARG A 168 -9.94 -10.04 16.31
C ARG A 168 -9.22 -9.14 17.33
N GLY A 169 -8.30 -8.34 16.84
CA GLY A 169 -7.36 -7.56 17.62
C GLY A 169 -5.95 -8.13 17.63
N THR A 170 -4.96 -7.25 17.51
CA THR A 170 -3.53 -7.56 17.54
C THR A 170 -2.79 -6.59 18.47
N ARG A 171 -1.47 -6.48 18.35
CA ARG A 171 -0.63 -5.61 19.19
C ARG A 171 -1.12 -4.16 19.16
N TYR A 172 -0.78 -3.39 20.20
CA TYR A 172 -1.03 -1.93 20.29
C TYR A 172 -2.50 -1.54 20.13
N HIS A 173 -3.41 -2.39 20.64
CA HIS A 173 -4.87 -2.21 20.51
C HIS A 173 -5.35 -2.01 19.07
N ILE A 174 -4.63 -2.57 18.07
CA ILE A 174 -5.08 -2.53 16.68
C ILE A 174 -6.20 -3.55 16.51
N HIS A 175 -7.41 -3.06 16.19
CA HIS A 175 -8.60 -3.90 15.95
C HIS A 175 -9.68 -3.12 15.21
N ALA A 176 -10.49 -3.82 14.41
CA ALA A 176 -11.71 -3.25 13.86
C ALA A 176 -12.75 -3.10 14.97
N ASP A 177 -13.25 -1.89 15.18
CA ASP A 177 -14.28 -1.63 16.19
C ASP A 177 -15.61 -2.28 15.77
N PRO A 178 -16.17 -3.17 16.58
CA PRO A 178 -17.42 -3.84 16.24
C PRO A 178 -18.63 -2.91 16.15
N THR A 179 -18.55 -1.67 16.62
CA THR A 179 -19.67 -0.72 16.57
C THR A 179 -19.78 0.00 15.23
N ASP A 180 -18.64 0.29 14.57
CA ASP A 180 -18.62 1.06 13.32
C ASP A 180 -17.74 0.45 12.20
N GLY A 181 -17.01 -0.61 12.49
CA GLY A 181 -16.16 -1.30 11.51
C GLY A 181 -14.85 -0.58 11.17
N LEU A 182 -14.60 0.60 11.76
CA LEU A 182 -13.35 1.34 11.57
C LEU A 182 -12.22 0.73 12.40
N LEU A 183 -11.00 0.84 11.88
CA LEU A 183 -9.82 0.32 12.54
C LEU A 183 -9.32 1.29 13.61
N HIS A 184 -9.29 0.83 14.86
CA HIS A 184 -8.61 1.49 15.97
C HIS A 184 -7.14 1.06 16.00
N ALA A 185 -6.22 1.97 16.38
CA ALA A 185 -4.81 1.67 16.53
C ALA A 185 -4.16 2.58 17.57
N GLY A 186 -3.17 2.04 18.27
CA GLY A 186 -2.28 2.78 19.15
C GLY A 186 -2.60 2.67 20.63
N GLU A 187 -1.57 2.89 21.43
CA GLU A 187 -1.59 2.92 22.89
C GLU A 187 -0.61 3.97 23.39
N PRO A 188 -0.70 4.43 24.66
CA PRO A 188 0.21 5.42 25.22
C PRO A 188 1.68 5.01 25.07
N GLY A 189 2.52 5.93 24.59
CA GLY A 189 3.95 5.71 24.38
C GLY A 189 4.30 5.01 23.06
N MET A 190 3.30 4.57 22.27
CA MET A 190 3.53 3.94 20.97
C MET A 190 3.08 4.83 19.81
N ALA A 191 3.93 4.93 18.78
CA ALA A 191 3.62 5.56 17.51
C ALA A 191 3.57 4.45 16.46
N VAL A 192 2.36 4.12 15.98
CA VAL A 192 2.13 2.98 15.07
C VAL A 192 1.70 3.39 13.67
N THR A 193 1.57 4.70 13.41
CA THR A 193 1.27 5.25 12.07
C THR A 193 2.55 5.78 11.43
N TRP A 194 2.45 6.34 10.22
CA TRP A 194 3.58 6.96 9.53
C TRP A 194 4.15 8.20 10.27
N MET A 195 3.35 8.82 11.17
CA MET A 195 3.82 9.89 12.07
C MET A 195 4.45 9.29 13.33
N ASP A 196 5.56 8.60 13.19
CA ASP A 196 6.17 7.76 14.22
C ASP A 196 7.38 8.40 14.93
N ALA A 197 7.63 9.69 14.73
CA ALA A 197 8.72 10.40 15.37
C ALA A 197 8.59 10.42 16.89
N LYS A 198 9.72 10.13 17.57
CA LYS A 198 9.84 10.18 19.03
C LYS A 198 11.04 11.02 19.45
N ILE A 199 10.94 11.63 20.63
CA ILE A 199 12.05 12.28 21.32
C ILE A 199 12.20 11.59 22.69
N GLY A 200 13.17 10.69 22.81
CA GLY A 200 13.22 9.73 23.92
C GLY A 200 11.95 8.87 23.94
N ASP A 201 11.25 8.81 25.06
CA ASP A 201 9.99 8.07 25.20
C ASP A 201 8.74 8.87 24.79
N ARG A 202 8.91 10.15 24.46
CA ARG A 202 7.81 11.02 24.06
C ARG A 202 7.47 10.85 22.59
N VAL A 203 6.26 10.40 22.28
CA VAL A 203 5.68 10.44 20.93
C VAL A 203 5.37 11.88 20.54
N VAL A 204 5.90 12.36 19.42
CA VAL A 204 5.73 13.74 18.95
C VAL A 204 4.29 13.99 18.52
N THR A 205 3.72 13.06 17.77
CA THR A 205 2.35 13.15 17.24
C THR A 205 1.54 11.92 17.68
N PRO A 206 0.96 11.93 18.89
CA PRO A 206 0.09 10.82 19.30
C PRO A 206 -1.14 10.73 18.39
N ARG A 207 -1.38 9.54 17.87
CA ARG A 207 -2.50 9.27 16.95
C ARG A 207 -3.25 8.01 17.38
N ILE A 208 -3.55 7.96 18.69
CA ILE A 208 -4.32 6.87 19.27
C ILE A 208 -5.78 7.02 18.86
N GLY A 209 -6.39 5.96 18.39
CA GLY A 209 -7.79 5.95 17.97
C GLY A 209 -7.94 5.48 16.54
N LYS A 210 -8.74 6.18 15.75
CA LYS A 210 -9.09 5.81 14.37
C LYS A 210 -8.53 6.83 13.38
N PRO A 211 -7.23 6.78 13.01
CA PRO A 211 -6.65 7.74 12.07
C PRO A 211 -7.28 7.60 10.68
N VAL A 212 -7.51 8.74 10.01
CA VAL A 212 -8.27 8.78 8.75
C VAL A 212 -7.60 7.98 7.63
N GLU A 213 -6.30 8.15 7.43
CA GLU A 213 -5.56 7.42 6.38
C GLU A 213 -5.47 5.92 6.65
N ILE A 214 -5.36 5.52 7.91
CA ILE A 214 -5.37 4.10 8.30
C ILE A 214 -6.71 3.48 7.95
N ASN A 215 -7.81 4.21 8.19
CA ASN A 215 -9.14 3.74 7.87
C ASN A 215 -9.44 3.75 6.37
N ALA A 216 -8.86 4.68 5.61
CA ALA A 216 -8.91 4.63 4.15
C ALA A 216 -8.18 3.38 3.61
N LEU A 217 -7.00 3.06 4.14
CA LEU A 217 -6.26 1.84 3.79
C LEU A 217 -6.99 0.57 4.23
N TRP A 218 -7.63 0.57 5.40
CA TRP A 218 -8.44 -0.54 5.88
C TRP A 218 -9.60 -0.86 4.95
N ILE A 219 -10.39 0.16 4.58
CA ILE A 219 -11.48 0.02 3.62
C ILE A 219 -10.96 -0.49 2.27
N ASN A 220 -9.85 0.07 1.80
CA ASN A 220 -9.21 -0.41 0.57
C ASN A 220 -8.79 -1.87 0.67
N ALA A 221 -8.17 -2.28 1.78
CA ALA A 221 -7.75 -3.67 1.99
C ALA A 221 -8.95 -4.63 1.96
N LEU A 222 -10.06 -4.29 2.62
CA LEU A 222 -11.28 -5.11 2.59
C LEU A 222 -11.87 -5.23 1.17
N ARG A 223 -11.88 -4.14 0.39
CA ARG A 223 -12.33 -4.15 -1.01
C ARG A 223 -11.42 -4.98 -1.90
N VAL A 224 -10.11 -4.88 -1.71
CA VAL A 224 -9.13 -5.73 -2.42
C VAL A 224 -9.40 -7.20 -2.13
N MET A 225 -9.62 -7.57 -0.86
CA MET A 225 -9.93 -8.96 -0.51
C MET A 225 -11.20 -9.45 -1.20
N ASP A 226 -12.24 -8.62 -1.30
CA ASP A 226 -13.48 -8.95 -2.01
C ASP A 226 -13.24 -9.15 -3.52
N VAL A 227 -12.46 -8.26 -4.15
CA VAL A 227 -12.07 -8.40 -5.57
C VAL A 227 -11.32 -9.69 -5.81
N LEU A 228 -10.35 -10.04 -4.95
CA LEU A 228 -9.59 -11.28 -5.07
C LEU A 228 -10.48 -12.52 -4.89
N VAL A 229 -11.48 -12.47 -3.98
CA VAL A 229 -12.47 -13.54 -3.83
C VAL A 229 -13.29 -13.72 -5.12
N SER A 230 -13.68 -12.63 -5.77
CA SER A 230 -14.45 -12.69 -7.03
C SER A 230 -13.71 -13.38 -8.17
N GLN A 231 -12.38 -13.51 -8.06
CA GLN A 231 -11.53 -14.25 -8.99
C GLN A 231 -11.43 -15.77 -8.69
N GLU A 232 -12.27 -16.26 -7.77
CA GLU A 232 -12.31 -17.69 -7.37
C GLU A 232 -10.96 -18.22 -6.82
N ILE A 233 -10.25 -17.38 -6.09
CA ILE A 233 -8.94 -17.70 -5.55
C ILE A 233 -9.04 -18.70 -4.41
N ALA A 234 -9.98 -18.49 -3.49
CA ALA A 234 -10.22 -19.31 -2.32
C ALA A 234 -11.64 -19.08 -1.77
N VAL A 235 -12.07 -19.92 -0.85
CA VAL A 235 -13.28 -19.68 -0.05
C VAL A 235 -12.93 -18.69 1.05
N PRO A 236 -13.59 -17.53 1.11
CA PRO A 236 -13.27 -16.50 2.07
C PRO A 236 -13.73 -16.87 3.49
N ALA A 237 -12.93 -16.53 4.51
CA ALA A 237 -13.31 -16.68 5.92
C ALA A 237 -14.30 -15.59 6.38
N HIS A 238 -14.39 -14.48 5.66
CA HIS A 238 -15.20 -13.32 6.02
C HIS A 238 -15.96 -12.76 4.82
N ASP A 239 -17.07 -12.08 5.07
CA ASP A 239 -17.83 -11.29 4.10
C ASP A 239 -17.15 -9.91 3.97
N TYR A 240 -16.11 -9.83 3.13
CA TYR A 240 -15.27 -8.64 3.01
C TYR A 240 -16.04 -7.42 2.50
N ILE A 241 -17.00 -7.61 1.60
CA ILE A 241 -17.78 -6.49 1.07
C ILE A 241 -18.66 -5.86 2.17
N LYS A 242 -19.30 -6.65 3.01
CA LYS A 242 -20.08 -6.12 4.15
C LYS A 242 -19.21 -5.39 5.16
N LEU A 243 -18.01 -5.90 5.42
CA LEU A 243 -17.04 -5.23 6.30
C LEU A 243 -16.63 -3.88 5.70
N ALA A 244 -16.33 -3.85 4.39
CA ALA A 244 -15.96 -2.63 3.69
C ALA A 244 -17.10 -1.60 3.65
N GLU A 245 -18.33 -2.03 3.36
CA GLU A 245 -19.53 -1.16 3.33
C GLU A 245 -19.77 -0.51 4.69
N ARG A 246 -19.69 -1.30 5.77
CA ARG A 246 -19.85 -0.81 7.13
C ARG A 246 -18.81 0.24 7.49
N ALA A 247 -17.53 -0.05 7.23
CA ALA A 247 -16.46 0.88 7.48
C ALA A 247 -16.59 2.14 6.60
N THR A 248 -16.99 2.00 5.33
CA THR A 248 -17.23 3.12 4.40
C THR A 248 -18.34 4.04 4.91
N THR A 249 -19.47 3.49 5.35
CA THR A 249 -20.56 4.29 5.93
C THR A 249 -20.09 5.08 7.15
N SER A 250 -19.28 4.44 8.00
CA SER A 250 -18.75 5.11 9.20
C SER A 250 -17.63 6.11 8.88
N PHE A 251 -16.98 5.99 7.72
CA PHE A 251 -15.91 6.87 7.29
C PHE A 251 -16.37 8.29 6.99
N GLU A 252 -17.67 8.50 6.69
CA GLU A 252 -18.27 9.82 6.47
C GLU A 252 -18.10 10.77 7.67
N ARG A 253 -17.87 10.24 8.89
CA ARG A 253 -17.59 11.06 10.10
C ARG A 253 -16.36 11.92 10.01
N TYR A 254 -15.41 11.59 9.12
CA TYR A 254 -14.19 12.38 8.91
C TYR A 254 -14.43 13.64 8.08
N TRP A 255 -15.58 13.72 7.42
CA TRP A 255 -15.96 14.90 6.66
C TRP A 255 -16.74 15.86 7.53
N ASN A 256 -16.30 17.10 7.58
CA ASN A 256 -17.03 18.18 8.23
C ASN A 256 -17.69 19.07 7.16
N PRO A 257 -19.03 19.03 6.99
CA PRO A 257 -19.71 19.79 5.96
C PRO A 257 -19.63 21.32 6.17
N ASP A 258 -19.46 21.78 7.43
CA ASP A 258 -19.41 23.21 7.74
C ASP A 258 -18.08 23.85 7.31
N THR A 259 -16.98 23.09 7.33
CA THR A 259 -15.65 23.56 6.94
C THR A 259 -15.22 23.06 5.55
N GLY A 260 -15.92 22.09 4.98
CA GLY A 260 -15.57 21.46 3.71
C GLY A 260 -14.31 20.59 3.78
N CYS A 261 -13.95 20.12 4.96
CA CYS A 261 -12.78 19.25 5.17
C CYS A 261 -12.98 18.26 6.32
#